data_aecb7e2a047b79fbc209877fae03d682
#
_entry.id   aecb7e2a047b79fbc209877fae03d682
#
_cell.length_a   1.000
_cell.length_b   1.000
_cell.length_c   1.000
_cell.angle_alpha   90.00
_cell.angle_beta   90.00
_cell.angle_gamma   90.00
#
_symmetry.space_group_name_H-M   'P 1'
#
loop_
_entity.id
_entity.type
_entity.pdbx_description
1 polymer ?
#
loop_
_entity_poly.entity_id
_entity_poly.type
_entity_poly.pdbx_seq_one_letter_code
_entity_poly.pdbx_strand_id
1 'polypeptide(L)'
;MKRKVIFTAIINIAALLIFAVLILISNIVKDGMKSQQTAEEWAAQGDTRFSQVSCFTSESSNLTKDMLTNSSYQIDEKLKQASINPYISEDSRQRIWTYAYSKLAKLTVRGETKSTEANVVAAGGDFFVFHPIKMLSGYYFSPDDLMQDRVVIDEDLAWQLFGSKNVVGMTLQINDRTFLVAGVSSKPRDSISKLTYGKEPKIYISYDAYADMFPDNNSITCFEACIPNPVDGFAKDTVKSTIGLDESKIKLVENTNRYSFINMIKFIKTFAKRYIDDSEIYYPFWENSARVAEGRL
;
A
#
# COMPACT_ATOMS: atom_id res chain seq x y z
N MET A 1 -56.41 -5.33 -11.35
CA MET A 1 -55.26 -4.86 -12.12
C MET A 1 -54.54 -3.71 -11.41
N LYS A 2 -55.14 -2.60 -11.06
CA LYS A 2 -54.46 -1.41 -10.44
C LYS A 2 -53.66 -1.71 -9.17
N ARG A 3 -54.15 -2.55 -8.22
CA ARG A 3 -53.44 -2.95 -6.99
C ARG A 3 -52.10 -3.70 -7.27
N LYS A 4 -52.10 -4.60 -8.25
CA LYS A 4 -50.86 -5.31 -8.62
C LYS A 4 -49.83 -4.39 -9.22
N VAL A 5 -50.24 -3.45 -10.06
CA VAL A 5 -49.35 -2.45 -10.67
C VAL A 5 -48.75 -1.55 -9.58
N ILE A 6 -49.54 -1.04 -8.65
CA ILE A 6 -49.05 -0.21 -7.54
C ILE A 6 -48.08 -1.02 -6.66
N PHE A 7 -48.38 -2.26 -6.33
CA PHE A 7 -47.50 -3.14 -5.53
C PHE A 7 -46.15 -3.38 -6.23
N THR A 8 -46.19 -3.68 -7.55
CA THR A 8 -44.96 -3.83 -8.34
C THR A 8 -44.16 -2.53 -8.41
N ALA A 9 -44.81 -1.38 -8.55
CA ALA A 9 -44.12 -0.07 -8.54
C ALA A 9 -43.45 0.21 -7.18
N ILE A 10 -44.11 -0.08 -6.06
CA ILE A 10 -43.53 0.06 -4.72
C ILE A 10 -42.29 -0.83 -4.55
N ILE A 11 -42.35 -2.10 -4.99
CA ILE A 11 -41.20 -3.01 -4.91
C ILE A 11 -40.04 -2.48 -5.75
N ASN A 12 -40.30 -2.00 -6.98
CA ASN A 12 -39.22 -1.45 -7.83
C ASN A 12 -38.61 -0.19 -7.25
N ILE A 13 -39.41 0.71 -6.67
CA ILE A 13 -38.91 1.91 -6.00
C ILE A 13 -38.07 1.51 -4.77
N ALA A 14 -38.52 0.56 -3.95
CA ALA A 14 -37.76 0.06 -2.81
C ALA A 14 -36.43 -0.57 -3.25
N ALA A 15 -36.43 -1.37 -4.32
CA ALA A 15 -35.23 -1.96 -4.88
C ALA A 15 -34.24 -0.90 -5.40
N LEU A 16 -34.72 0.14 -6.08
CA LEU A 16 -33.88 1.27 -6.52
C LEU A 16 -33.28 2.05 -5.36
N LEU A 17 -34.03 2.27 -4.30
CA LEU A 17 -33.55 2.94 -3.09
C LEU A 17 -32.46 2.10 -2.40
N ILE A 18 -32.68 0.80 -2.24
CA ILE A 18 -31.67 -0.12 -1.69
C ILE A 18 -30.40 -0.08 -2.54
N PHE A 19 -30.52 -0.15 -3.87
CA PHE A 19 -29.39 -0.08 -4.79
C PHE A 19 -28.63 1.25 -4.67
N ALA A 20 -29.32 2.37 -4.57
CA ALA A 20 -28.72 3.68 -4.37
C ALA A 20 -27.93 3.76 -3.04
N VAL A 21 -28.49 3.20 -1.96
CA VAL A 21 -27.83 3.13 -0.64
C VAL A 21 -26.58 2.25 -0.71
N LEU A 22 -26.63 1.10 -1.39
CA LEU A 22 -25.48 0.22 -1.57
C LEU A 22 -24.35 0.91 -2.35
N ILE A 23 -24.68 1.65 -3.42
CA ILE A 23 -23.69 2.46 -4.16
C ILE A 23 -23.04 3.52 -3.23
N LEU A 24 -23.84 4.20 -2.42
CA LEU A 24 -23.35 5.21 -1.49
C LEU A 24 -22.36 4.60 -0.48
N ILE A 25 -22.72 3.47 0.11
CA ILE A 25 -21.87 2.74 1.06
C ILE A 25 -20.59 2.29 0.36
N SER A 26 -20.66 1.77 -0.86
CA SER A 26 -19.50 1.35 -1.65
C SER A 26 -18.54 2.52 -1.90
N ASN A 27 -19.07 3.69 -2.26
CA ASN A 27 -18.24 4.88 -2.47
C ASN A 27 -17.57 5.34 -1.17
N ILE A 28 -18.29 5.37 -0.04
CA ILE A 28 -17.72 5.72 1.27
C ILE A 28 -16.58 4.76 1.66
N VAL A 29 -16.78 3.46 1.46
CA VAL A 29 -15.74 2.46 1.74
C VAL A 29 -14.54 2.65 0.82
N LYS A 30 -14.77 2.85 -0.47
CA LYS A 30 -13.73 3.12 -1.47
C LYS A 30 -12.91 4.36 -1.10
N ASP A 31 -13.56 5.47 -0.76
CA ASP A 31 -12.90 6.73 -0.40
C ASP A 31 -12.02 6.60 0.85
N GLY A 32 -12.32 5.65 1.73
CA GLY A 32 -11.49 5.31 2.89
C GLY A 32 -10.22 4.52 2.55
N MET A 33 -10.16 3.86 1.39
CA MET A 33 -9.07 2.95 1.00
C MET A 33 -7.99 3.69 0.18
N LYS A 34 -7.36 4.70 0.76
CA LYS A 34 -6.38 5.57 0.07
C LYS A 34 -5.21 4.80 -0.54
N SER A 35 -4.71 3.77 0.12
CA SER A 35 -3.58 2.96 -0.37
C SER A 35 -3.88 2.15 -1.64
N GLN A 36 -5.12 2.10 -2.11
CA GLN A 36 -5.53 1.44 -3.35
C GLN A 36 -5.95 2.42 -4.46
N GLN A 37 -5.72 3.72 -4.25
CA GLN A 37 -6.18 4.78 -5.16
C GLN A 37 -5.03 5.55 -5.80
N THR A 38 -3.79 5.09 -5.66
CA THR A 38 -2.62 5.77 -6.22
C THR A 38 -2.73 5.96 -7.72
N ALA A 39 -3.30 4.99 -8.46
CA ALA A 39 -3.45 5.10 -9.89
C ALA A 39 -4.46 6.18 -10.29
N GLU A 40 -5.57 6.31 -9.57
CA GLU A 40 -6.58 7.34 -9.79
C GLU A 40 -6.03 8.75 -9.47
N GLU A 41 -5.28 8.87 -8.39
CA GLU A 41 -4.64 10.14 -8.00
C GLU A 41 -3.51 10.52 -8.97
N TRP A 42 -2.75 9.55 -9.46
CA TRP A 42 -1.67 9.75 -10.44
C TRP A 42 -2.21 10.11 -11.82
N ALA A 43 -3.29 9.44 -12.27
CA ALA A 43 -3.94 9.68 -13.56
C ALA A 43 -4.64 11.05 -13.66
N ALA A 44 -5.01 11.67 -12.55
CA ALA A 44 -5.65 12.99 -12.53
C ALA A 44 -4.81 14.09 -13.20
N GLN A 45 -3.55 13.83 -13.54
CA GLN A 45 -2.62 14.76 -14.17
C GLN A 45 -2.52 14.64 -15.70
N GLY A 46 -3.27 13.72 -16.36
CA GLY A 46 -3.19 13.53 -17.81
C GLY A 46 -4.20 12.52 -18.38
N ASP A 47 -4.16 12.34 -19.72
CA ASP A 47 -5.06 11.43 -20.44
C ASP A 47 -4.64 9.95 -20.38
N THR A 48 -3.49 9.66 -19.78
CA THR A 48 -2.96 8.29 -19.71
C THR A 48 -3.63 7.53 -18.56
N ARG A 49 -4.23 6.38 -18.88
CA ARG A 49 -4.76 5.47 -17.86
C ARG A 49 -3.61 4.77 -17.15
N PHE A 50 -3.62 4.78 -15.82
CA PHE A 50 -2.67 4.07 -14.97
C PHE A 50 -3.34 2.89 -14.26
N SER A 51 -2.53 1.94 -13.81
CA SER A 51 -2.96 0.89 -12.89
C SER A 51 -1.95 0.71 -11.77
N GLN A 52 -2.45 0.57 -10.56
CA GLN A 52 -1.68 0.22 -9.37
C GLN A 52 -1.70 -1.30 -9.19
N VAL A 53 -0.51 -1.90 -9.21
CA VAL A 53 -0.31 -3.32 -9.00
C VAL A 53 0.54 -3.52 -7.75
N SER A 54 0.03 -4.31 -6.79
CA SER A 54 0.78 -4.72 -5.60
C SER A 54 1.20 -6.17 -5.73
N CYS A 55 2.48 -6.44 -5.48
CA CYS A 55 3.10 -7.75 -5.44
C CYS A 55 3.49 -8.08 -4.00
N PHE A 56 2.82 -9.03 -3.39
CA PHE A 56 3.13 -9.54 -2.07
C PHE A 56 3.93 -10.83 -2.19
N THR A 57 4.97 -10.96 -1.37
CA THR A 57 5.88 -12.10 -1.41
C THR A 57 6.06 -12.70 -0.02
N SER A 58 6.45 -13.97 0.06
CA SER A 58 6.92 -14.56 1.29
C SER A 58 8.37 -14.10 1.59
N GLU A 59 8.80 -14.19 2.85
CA GLU A 59 10.20 -13.92 3.21
C GLU A 59 11.19 -14.86 2.51
N SER A 60 10.77 -16.10 2.25
CA SER A 60 11.55 -17.10 1.53
C SER A 60 11.75 -16.82 0.04
N SER A 61 11.06 -15.81 -0.51
CA SER A 61 11.22 -15.42 -1.91
C SER A 61 12.53 -14.70 -2.19
N ASN A 62 13.17 -14.13 -1.15
CA ASN A 62 14.43 -13.37 -1.23
C ASN A 62 14.39 -12.23 -2.26
N LEU A 63 13.27 -11.49 -2.34
CA LEU A 63 13.18 -10.32 -3.20
C LEU A 63 14.10 -9.22 -2.67
N THR A 64 15.07 -8.81 -3.49
CA THR A 64 16.08 -7.80 -3.14
C THR A 64 15.86 -6.48 -3.86
N LYS A 65 16.48 -5.40 -3.35
CA LYS A 65 16.47 -4.08 -3.99
C LYS A 65 17.08 -4.12 -5.40
N ASP A 66 18.14 -4.92 -5.62
CA ASP A 66 18.77 -5.06 -6.93
C ASP A 66 17.83 -5.72 -7.94
N MET A 67 17.05 -6.71 -7.52
CA MET A 67 16.01 -7.31 -8.37
C MET A 67 14.95 -6.27 -8.75
N LEU A 68 14.52 -5.41 -7.81
CA LEU A 68 13.57 -4.33 -8.10
C LEU A 68 14.16 -3.28 -9.03
N THR A 69 15.43 -2.93 -8.85
CA THR A 69 16.14 -2.02 -9.76
C THR A 69 16.16 -2.59 -11.18
N ASN A 70 16.50 -3.85 -11.34
CA ASN A 70 16.45 -4.54 -12.63
C ASN A 70 15.02 -4.61 -13.19
N SER A 71 14.05 -4.95 -12.36
CA SER A 71 12.62 -4.94 -12.73
C SER A 71 12.19 -3.56 -13.24
N SER A 72 12.63 -2.48 -12.61
CA SER A 72 12.29 -1.12 -13.04
C SER A 72 12.79 -0.80 -14.44
N TYR A 73 13.99 -1.21 -14.79
CA TYR A 73 14.52 -1.08 -16.16
C TYR A 73 13.73 -1.93 -17.17
N GLN A 74 13.36 -3.14 -16.79
CA GLN A 74 12.55 -3.99 -17.65
C GLN A 74 11.13 -3.43 -17.85
N ILE A 75 10.54 -2.78 -16.83
CA ILE A 75 9.26 -2.05 -16.97
C ILE A 75 9.41 -0.92 -17.99
N ASP A 76 10.49 -0.10 -17.91
CA ASP A 76 10.75 0.95 -18.88
C ASP A 76 10.82 0.39 -20.32
N GLU A 77 11.49 -0.75 -20.52
CA GLU A 77 11.57 -1.39 -21.85
C GLU A 77 10.22 -1.94 -22.33
N LYS A 78 9.42 -2.51 -21.43
CA LYS A 78 8.04 -2.96 -21.76
C LYS A 78 7.14 -1.80 -22.17
N LEU A 79 7.24 -0.65 -21.49
CA LEU A 79 6.52 0.56 -21.85
C LEU A 79 6.93 1.06 -23.25
N LYS A 80 8.23 1.11 -23.55
CA LYS A 80 8.75 1.48 -24.88
C LYS A 80 8.22 0.53 -25.97
N GLN A 81 8.21 -0.78 -25.72
CA GLN A 81 7.64 -1.77 -26.65
C GLN A 81 6.14 -1.55 -26.90
N ALA A 82 5.42 -1.00 -25.92
CA ALA A 82 4.03 -0.59 -26.06
C ALA A 82 3.86 0.83 -26.64
N SER A 83 4.94 1.43 -27.17
CA SER A 83 4.96 2.80 -27.71
C SER A 83 4.62 3.88 -26.67
N ILE A 84 4.93 3.63 -25.40
CA ILE A 84 4.78 4.57 -24.29
C ILE A 84 6.16 5.02 -23.86
N ASN A 85 6.43 6.33 -23.90
CA ASN A 85 7.67 6.86 -23.35
C ASN A 85 7.62 6.74 -21.80
N PRO A 86 8.54 6.01 -21.15
CA PRO A 86 8.54 5.86 -19.70
C PRO A 86 8.99 7.12 -18.95
N TYR A 87 9.50 8.13 -19.66
CA TYR A 87 10.00 9.39 -19.07
C TYR A 87 9.10 10.57 -19.46
N ILE A 88 9.09 11.59 -18.61
CA ILE A 88 8.28 12.82 -18.82
C ILE A 88 8.68 13.54 -20.13
N SER A 89 9.98 13.52 -20.48
CA SER A 89 10.51 14.00 -21.76
C SER A 89 11.74 13.19 -22.14
N GLU A 90 12.17 13.30 -23.41
CA GLU A 90 13.37 12.59 -23.91
C GLU A 90 14.65 12.94 -23.13
N ASP A 91 14.75 14.18 -22.66
CA ASP A 91 15.91 14.68 -21.88
C ASP A 91 15.75 14.47 -20.38
N SER A 92 14.58 13.99 -19.91
CA SER A 92 14.31 13.78 -18.50
C SER A 92 14.70 12.39 -18.07
N ARG A 93 15.24 12.27 -16.84
CA ARG A 93 15.38 10.99 -16.14
C ARG A 93 14.19 10.68 -15.24
N GLN A 94 13.25 11.60 -15.14
CA GLN A 94 12.04 11.42 -14.32
C GLN A 94 11.04 10.55 -15.07
N ARG A 95 10.68 9.42 -14.45
CA ARG A 95 9.69 8.50 -14.99
C ARG A 95 8.27 9.09 -14.89
N ILE A 96 7.41 8.70 -15.82
CA ILE A 96 5.97 8.99 -15.76
C ILE A 96 5.24 8.06 -14.79
N TRP A 97 5.88 7.01 -14.34
CA TRP A 97 5.38 6.00 -13.43
C TRP A 97 6.21 5.94 -12.16
N THR A 98 5.65 5.33 -11.11
CA THR A 98 6.30 5.28 -9.79
C THR A 98 6.16 3.91 -9.16
N TYR A 99 7.01 3.62 -8.17
CA TYR A 99 6.96 2.38 -7.41
C TYR A 99 7.37 2.59 -5.95
N ALA A 100 6.90 1.68 -5.13
CA ALA A 100 7.26 1.59 -3.72
C ALA A 100 7.58 0.14 -3.34
N TYR A 101 8.32 -0.02 -2.27
CA TYR A 101 8.55 -1.34 -1.69
C TYR A 101 8.69 -1.25 -0.19
N SER A 102 8.38 -2.35 0.49
CA SER A 102 8.50 -2.40 1.93
C SER A 102 8.80 -3.80 2.47
N LYS A 103 9.40 -3.79 3.66
CA LYS A 103 9.58 -4.95 4.52
C LYS A 103 8.87 -4.70 5.83
N LEU A 104 8.10 -5.68 6.28
CA LEU A 104 7.47 -5.64 7.60
C LEU A 104 8.35 -6.40 8.60
N ALA A 105 8.53 -5.84 9.79
CA ALA A 105 9.27 -6.46 10.87
C ALA A 105 8.67 -6.07 12.21
N LYS A 106 9.09 -6.74 13.27
CA LYS A 106 8.77 -6.37 14.65
C LYS A 106 10.07 -6.20 15.41
N LEU A 107 10.33 -5.00 15.92
CA LEU A 107 11.59 -4.64 16.58
C LEU A 107 11.33 -3.94 17.90
N THR A 108 12.31 -4.04 18.79
CA THR A 108 12.36 -3.23 20.02
C THR A 108 12.86 -1.84 19.67
N VAL A 109 12.07 -0.83 20.01
CA VAL A 109 12.41 0.60 19.89
C VAL A 109 12.66 1.15 21.28
N ARG A 110 13.78 1.87 21.46
CA ARG A 110 14.21 2.44 22.72
C ARG A 110 14.18 3.97 22.66
N GLY A 111 13.50 4.60 23.58
CA GLY A 111 13.67 6.01 23.93
C GLY A 111 14.72 6.17 25.01
N GLU A 112 14.85 7.38 25.58
CA GLU A 112 15.81 7.65 26.66
C GLU A 112 15.59 6.80 27.92
N THR A 113 14.33 6.59 28.31
CA THR A 113 13.99 5.92 29.58
C THR A 113 13.11 4.69 29.42
N LYS A 114 12.52 4.51 28.25
CA LYS A 114 11.55 3.44 27.97
C LYS A 114 11.88 2.70 26.68
N SER A 115 11.50 1.45 26.63
CA SER A 115 11.56 0.63 25.43
C SER A 115 10.22 -0.07 25.23
N THR A 116 9.86 -0.30 23.96
CA THR A 116 8.65 -1.04 23.58
C THR A 116 8.87 -1.78 22.28
N GLU A 117 8.11 -2.84 22.05
CA GLU A 117 8.05 -3.47 20.74
C GLU A 117 7.14 -2.65 19.81
N ALA A 118 7.57 -2.48 18.58
CA ALA A 118 6.81 -1.79 17.55
C ALA A 118 6.81 -2.59 16.24
N ASN A 119 5.72 -2.48 15.50
CA ASN A 119 5.66 -2.94 14.12
C ASN A 119 6.41 -1.94 13.24
N VAL A 120 7.45 -2.41 12.60
CA VAL A 120 8.31 -1.63 11.72
C VAL A 120 7.86 -1.83 10.28
N VAL A 121 7.72 -0.72 9.57
CA VAL A 121 7.59 -0.69 8.12
C VAL A 121 8.87 -0.07 7.56
N ALA A 122 9.76 -0.92 7.07
CA ALA A 122 10.94 -0.48 6.33
C ALA A 122 10.51 -0.13 4.91
N ALA A 123 10.50 1.16 4.58
CA ALA A 123 9.87 1.74 3.40
C ALA A 123 10.91 2.29 2.43
N GLY A 124 10.72 2.03 1.14
CA GLY A 124 11.56 2.52 0.07
C GLY A 124 10.76 2.93 -1.17
N GLY A 125 11.41 3.63 -2.10
CA GLY A 125 10.74 4.26 -3.23
C GLY A 125 9.73 5.31 -2.77
N ASP A 126 8.69 5.54 -3.54
CA ASP A 126 7.65 6.53 -3.25
C ASP A 126 6.57 6.01 -2.29
N PHE A 127 7.00 5.35 -1.20
CA PHE A 127 6.11 4.64 -0.27
C PHE A 127 4.95 5.53 0.23
N PHE A 128 5.21 6.76 0.61
CA PHE A 128 4.16 7.65 1.14
C PHE A 128 3.22 8.22 0.08
N VAL A 129 3.56 8.07 -1.21
CA VAL A 129 2.62 8.32 -2.33
C VAL A 129 1.60 7.18 -2.41
N PHE A 130 2.04 5.93 -2.25
CA PHE A 130 1.14 4.78 -2.22
C PHE A 130 0.34 4.67 -0.91
N HIS A 131 0.94 5.07 0.18
CA HIS A 131 0.36 4.94 1.53
C HIS A 131 0.39 6.29 2.26
N PRO A 132 -0.48 7.22 1.85
CA PRO A 132 -0.56 8.51 2.51
C PRO A 132 -1.08 8.33 3.95
N ILE A 133 -0.27 8.70 4.93
CA ILE A 133 -0.62 8.66 6.35
C ILE A 133 -0.86 10.08 6.85
N LYS A 134 -1.85 10.24 7.73
CA LYS A 134 -2.15 11.56 8.27
C LYS A 134 -1.12 11.97 9.33
N MET A 135 -0.33 12.99 9.05
CA MET A 135 0.61 13.56 10.00
C MET A 135 -0.10 14.41 11.07
N LEU A 136 0.33 14.27 12.32
CA LEU A 136 -0.01 15.14 13.44
C LEU A 136 0.99 16.28 13.56
N SER A 137 2.27 15.97 13.35
CA SER A 137 3.36 16.94 13.36
C SER A 137 4.54 16.44 12.52
N GLY A 138 5.40 17.35 12.08
CA GLY A 138 6.54 17.03 11.24
C GLY A 138 6.17 16.64 9.80
N TYR A 139 7.01 15.82 9.18
CA TYR A 139 6.93 15.44 7.77
C TYR A 139 7.44 14.02 7.55
N TYR A 140 7.23 13.49 6.35
CA TYR A 140 7.79 12.20 5.92
C TYR A 140 9.30 12.30 5.71
N PHE A 141 10.02 11.20 5.89
CA PHE A 141 11.38 11.11 5.36
C PHE A 141 11.34 10.84 3.84
N SER A 142 12.38 11.27 3.15
CA SER A 142 12.55 11.00 1.72
C SER A 142 13.41 9.75 1.52
N PRO A 143 13.13 8.90 0.50
CA PRO A 143 14.04 7.82 0.11
C PRO A 143 15.40 8.34 -0.37
N ASP A 144 15.47 9.61 -0.80
CA ASP A 144 16.70 10.27 -1.24
C ASP A 144 17.51 10.92 -0.10
N ASP A 145 17.04 10.80 1.15
CA ASP A 145 17.76 11.30 2.32
C ASP A 145 19.08 10.53 2.50
N LEU A 146 20.20 11.22 2.34
CA LEU A 146 21.54 10.61 2.44
C LEU A 146 21.83 9.97 3.80
N MET A 147 21.33 10.57 4.88
CA MET A 147 21.58 10.09 6.25
C MET A 147 20.75 8.87 6.62
N GLN A 148 19.55 8.72 6.03
CA GLN A 148 18.60 7.62 6.29
C GLN A 148 18.35 7.34 7.79
N ASP A 149 18.54 8.37 8.62
CA ASP A 149 18.39 8.31 10.07
C ASP A 149 17.08 8.90 10.57
N ARG A 150 16.18 9.26 9.65
CA ARG A 150 14.87 9.84 9.95
C ARG A 150 13.79 8.77 10.00
N VAL A 151 12.89 8.94 10.98
CA VAL A 151 11.76 8.02 11.15
C VAL A 151 10.46 8.78 11.34
N VAL A 152 9.36 8.13 10.94
CA VAL A 152 8.00 8.56 11.28
C VAL A 152 7.44 7.54 12.27
N ILE A 153 6.91 8.01 13.38
CA ILE A 153 6.30 7.16 14.41
C ILE A 153 4.81 7.47 14.53
N ASP A 154 4.03 6.47 14.95
CA ASP A 154 2.63 6.75 15.24
C ASP A 154 2.46 7.40 16.65
N GLU A 155 1.28 7.97 16.88
CA GLU A 155 0.94 8.65 18.11
C GLU A 155 1.03 7.77 19.37
N ASP A 156 0.86 6.44 19.22
CA ASP A 156 0.98 5.51 20.36
C ASP A 156 2.45 5.26 20.70
N LEU A 157 3.32 5.10 19.70
CA LEU A 157 4.76 4.95 19.94
C LEU A 157 5.33 6.22 20.58
N ALA A 158 4.93 7.40 20.07
CA ALA A 158 5.31 8.68 20.65
C ALA A 158 4.90 8.77 22.13
N TRP A 159 3.68 8.36 22.46
CA TRP A 159 3.20 8.37 23.83
C TRP A 159 3.92 7.34 24.74
N GLN A 160 4.13 6.13 24.24
CA GLN A 160 4.78 5.06 25.02
C GLN A 160 6.24 5.38 25.33
N LEU A 161 7.00 5.94 24.36
CA LEU A 161 8.42 6.22 24.56
C LEU A 161 8.68 7.54 25.30
N PHE A 162 7.90 8.58 24.99
CA PHE A 162 8.20 9.94 25.39
C PHE A 162 7.15 10.56 26.32
N GLY A 163 5.96 9.94 26.44
CA GLY A 163 4.84 10.51 27.21
C GLY A 163 4.21 11.75 26.55
N SER A 164 4.50 12.01 25.28
CA SER A 164 4.03 13.19 24.53
C SER A 164 3.81 12.79 23.07
N LYS A 165 2.95 13.54 22.36
CA LYS A 165 2.82 13.46 20.88
C LYS A 165 3.63 14.53 20.16
N ASN A 166 4.19 15.49 20.90
CA ASN A 166 5.05 16.54 20.34
C ASN A 166 6.52 16.16 20.55
N VAL A 167 7.02 15.27 19.68
CA VAL A 167 8.33 14.61 19.81
C VAL A 167 9.19 14.73 18.57
N VAL A 168 8.79 15.55 17.61
CA VAL A 168 9.59 15.84 16.41
C VAL A 168 10.93 16.45 16.85
N GLY A 169 12.03 15.93 16.31
CA GLY A 169 13.39 16.31 16.69
C GLY A 169 13.99 15.52 17.87
N MET A 170 13.18 14.69 18.56
CA MET A 170 13.70 13.75 19.56
C MET A 170 14.36 12.54 18.90
N THR A 171 15.21 11.86 19.63
CA THR A 171 15.93 10.68 19.16
C THR A 171 15.41 9.40 19.81
N LEU A 172 15.47 8.32 19.06
CA LEU A 172 15.21 6.96 19.52
C LEU A 172 16.27 6.00 18.97
N GLN A 173 16.35 4.80 19.49
CA GLN A 173 17.29 3.77 19.06
C GLN A 173 16.56 2.50 18.63
N ILE A 174 17.05 1.93 17.52
CA ILE A 174 16.65 0.62 17.05
C ILE A 174 17.94 -0.15 16.78
N ASN A 175 18.08 -1.32 17.38
CA ASN A 175 19.36 -2.01 17.40
C ASN A 175 20.45 -1.07 17.86
N ASP A 176 21.55 -0.87 17.52
CA ASP A 176 22.54 0.10 18.03
C ASP A 176 22.58 1.41 17.22
N ARG A 177 21.57 1.65 16.37
CA ARG A 177 21.48 2.84 15.52
C ARG A 177 20.50 3.86 16.10
N THR A 178 20.93 5.13 16.13
CA THR A 178 20.12 6.26 16.55
C THR A 178 19.36 6.85 15.38
N PHE A 179 18.08 7.16 15.61
CA PHE A 179 17.19 7.77 14.63
C PHE A 179 16.57 9.04 15.19
N LEU A 180 16.33 10.01 14.29
CA LEU A 180 15.65 11.27 14.56
C LEU A 180 14.17 11.14 14.19
N VAL A 181 13.27 11.49 15.09
CA VAL A 181 11.83 11.57 14.80
C VAL A 181 11.56 12.75 13.88
N ALA A 182 11.34 12.50 12.60
CA ALA A 182 10.99 13.49 11.59
C ALA A 182 9.50 13.86 11.63
N GLY A 183 8.66 12.92 12.04
CA GLY A 183 7.22 13.15 12.11
C GLY A 183 6.48 12.17 13.01
N VAL A 184 5.29 12.62 13.42
CA VAL A 184 4.34 11.81 14.18
C VAL A 184 3.05 11.69 13.37
N SER A 185 2.60 10.45 13.15
CA SER A 185 1.37 10.16 12.42
C SER A 185 0.21 9.84 13.35
N SER A 186 -1.02 10.12 12.89
CA SER A 186 -2.22 9.63 13.55
C SER A 186 -2.54 8.21 13.10
N LYS A 187 -3.19 7.44 13.96
CA LYS A 187 -3.81 6.18 13.56
C LYS A 187 -4.96 6.41 12.58
N PRO A 188 -5.26 5.43 11.71
CA PRO A 188 -6.44 5.46 10.86
C PRO A 188 -7.72 5.66 11.68
N ARG A 189 -8.66 6.46 11.13
CA ARG A 189 -9.92 6.76 11.82
C ARG A 189 -11.13 6.02 11.25
N ASP A 190 -11.03 5.55 10.01
CA ASP A 190 -12.09 4.75 9.41
C ASP A 190 -12.20 3.38 10.10
N SER A 191 -13.40 2.81 10.08
CA SER A 191 -13.72 1.60 10.84
C SER A 191 -12.97 0.35 10.36
N ILE A 192 -12.62 0.30 9.08
CA ILE A 192 -11.96 -0.85 8.47
C ILE A 192 -10.46 -0.81 8.73
N SER A 193 -9.81 0.30 8.39
CA SER A 193 -8.37 0.48 8.63
C SER A 193 -8.03 0.43 10.11
N LYS A 194 -8.91 0.96 10.98
CA LYS A 194 -8.75 0.86 12.44
C LYS A 194 -8.74 -0.59 12.93
N LEU A 195 -9.57 -1.45 12.34
CA LEU A 195 -9.62 -2.87 12.70
C LEU A 195 -8.33 -3.61 12.34
N THR A 196 -7.75 -3.31 11.19
CA THR A 196 -6.59 -4.02 10.63
C THR A 196 -5.25 -3.40 11.03
N TYR A 197 -5.24 -2.12 11.42
CA TYR A 197 -4.05 -1.42 11.89
C TYR A 197 -3.44 -2.09 13.13
N GLY A 198 -4.29 -2.68 13.97
CA GLY A 198 -3.85 -3.37 15.19
C GLY A 198 -3.63 -2.42 16.37
N LYS A 199 -3.27 -3.02 17.52
CA LYS A 199 -3.04 -2.30 18.78
C LYS A 199 -1.57 -1.90 19.00
N GLU A 200 -0.67 -2.59 18.33
CA GLU A 200 0.77 -2.38 18.49
C GLU A 200 1.19 -1.09 17.81
N PRO A 201 2.09 -0.31 18.44
CA PRO A 201 2.59 0.92 17.86
C PRO A 201 3.37 0.66 16.57
N LYS A 202 3.44 1.67 15.70
CA LYS A 202 4.13 1.56 14.41
C LYS A 202 5.20 2.61 14.23
N ILE A 203 6.24 2.20 13.50
CA ILE A 203 7.34 3.04 13.08
C ILE A 203 7.64 2.79 11.60
N TYR A 204 7.86 3.86 10.86
CA TYR A 204 8.31 3.83 9.46
C TYR A 204 9.75 4.29 9.43
N ILE A 205 10.62 3.48 8.84
CA ILE A 205 12.06 3.74 8.69
C ILE A 205 12.46 3.57 7.23
N SER A 206 13.59 4.13 6.81
CA SER A 206 14.16 3.84 5.50
C SER A 206 14.45 2.35 5.35
N TYR A 207 14.08 1.78 4.21
CA TYR A 207 14.43 0.38 3.88
C TYR A 207 15.94 0.16 3.89
N ASP A 208 16.71 1.11 3.36
CA ASP A 208 18.17 0.99 3.30
C ASP A 208 18.77 0.98 4.73
N ALA A 209 18.26 1.84 5.63
CA ALA A 209 18.66 1.79 7.04
C ALA A 209 18.30 0.44 7.72
N TYR A 210 17.16 -0.14 7.36
CA TYR A 210 16.78 -1.46 7.85
C TYR A 210 17.69 -2.55 7.32
N ALA A 211 17.96 -2.56 6.00
CA ALA A 211 18.80 -3.55 5.35
C ALA A 211 20.24 -3.53 5.86
N ASP A 212 20.77 -2.33 6.15
CA ASP A 212 22.09 -2.18 6.79
C ASP A 212 22.13 -2.80 8.20
N MET A 213 21.06 -2.66 8.99
CA MET A 213 20.99 -3.24 10.33
C MET A 213 20.75 -4.75 10.33
N PHE A 214 20.09 -5.28 9.30
CA PHE A 214 19.65 -6.68 9.21
C PHE A 214 19.95 -7.28 7.83
N PRO A 215 21.24 -7.42 7.44
CA PRO A 215 21.62 -7.87 6.10
C PRO A 215 21.11 -9.27 5.75
N ASP A 216 20.98 -10.15 6.75
CA ASP A 216 20.48 -11.53 6.56
C ASP A 216 18.95 -11.65 6.56
N ASN A 217 18.23 -10.56 6.89
CA ASN A 217 16.77 -10.54 6.96
C ASN A 217 16.18 -9.29 6.32
N ASN A 218 16.57 -9.00 5.10
CA ASN A 218 16.16 -7.79 4.37
C ASN A 218 15.28 -8.07 3.14
N SER A 219 14.78 -9.30 2.96
CA SER A 219 13.88 -9.64 1.86
C SER A 219 12.67 -8.71 1.84
N ILE A 220 12.42 -8.07 0.70
CA ILE A 220 11.26 -7.21 0.47
C ILE A 220 10.01 -8.09 0.41
N THR A 221 8.97 -7.73 1.16
CA THR A 221 7.73 -8.52 1.24
C THR A 221 6.56 -7.87 0.50
N CYS A 222 6.68 -6.60 0.12
CA CYS A 222 5.69 -5.89 -0.66
C CYS A 222 6.40 -4.99 -1.68
N PHE A 223 6.04 -5.14 -2.95
CA PHE A 223 6.41 -4.24 -4.05
C PHE A 223 5.14 -3.71 -4.70
N GLU A 224 5.07 -2.43 -4.95
CA GLU A 224 3.91 -1.78 -5.57
C GLU A 224 4.38 -0.87 -6.70
N ALA A 225 3.67 -0.91 -7.81
CA ALA A 225 3.97 -0.08 -8.96
C ALA A 225 2.68 0.55 -9.51
N CYS A 226 2.75 1.84 -9.82
CA CYS A 226 1.71 2.57 -10.53
C CYS A 226 2.24 2.90 -11.93
N ILE A 227 1.80 2.14 -12.93
CA ILE A 227 2.33 2.20 -14.29
C ILE A 227 1.21 2.44 -15.30
N PRO A 228 1.51 3.01 -16.50
CA PRO A 228 0.56 3.12 -17.60
C PRO A 228 -0.09 1.79 -17.94
N ASN A 229 -1.40 1.81 -18.16
CA ASN A 229 -2.20 0.61 -18.44
C ASN A 229 -3.08 0.84 -19.68
N PRO A 230 -2.49 0.84 -20.89
CA PRO A 230 -3.21 1.15 -22.13
C PRO A 230 -4.32 0.15 -22.46
N VAL A 231 -4.14 -1.11 -22.02
CA VAL A 231 -5.14 -2.17 -22.13
C VAL A 231 -5.27 -2.89 -20.79
N ASP A 232 -6.44 -3.44 -20.51
CA ASP A 232 -6.71 -4.16 -19.25
C ASP A 232 -5.73 -5.32 -19.05
N GLY A 233 -5.09 -5.34 -17.86
CA GLY A 233 -4.13 -6.36 -17.47
C GLY A 233 -2.68 -6.07 -17.85
N PHE A 234 -2.41 -5.11 -18.76
CA PHE A 234 -1.03 -4.79 -19.18
C PHE A 234 -0.10 -4.50 -18.00
N ALA A 235 -0.53 -3.66 -17.06
CA ALA A 235 0.25 -3.31 -15.88
C ALA A 235 0.57 -4.54 -15.03
N LYS A 236 -0.42 -5.39 -14.78
CA LYS A 236 -0.26 -6.61 -13.98
C LYS A 236 0.68 -7.62 -14.66
N ASP A 237 0.52 -7.82 -15.97
CA ASP A 237 1.36 -8.75 -16.73
C ASP A 237 2.79 -8.21 -16.86
N THR A 238 2.96 -6.89 -16.93
CA THR A 238 4.27 -6.24 -16.92
C THR A 238 4.97 -6.50 -15.60
N VAL A 239 4.36 -6.20 -14.46
CA VAL A 239 4.95 -6.48 -13.13
C VAL A 239 5.25 -7.98 -12.98
N LYS A 240 4.32 -8.85 -13.35
CA LYS A 240 4.46 -10.30 -13.28
C LYS A 240 5.71 -10.81 -14.03
N SER A 241 5.92 -10.29 -15.24
CA SER A 241 7.02 -10.74 -16.11
C SER A 241 8.38 -10.14 -15.75
N THR A 242 8.41 -9.05 -14.99
CA THR A 242 9.65 -8.30 -14.69
C THR A 242 10.16 -8.52 -13.27
N ILE A 243 9.32 -8.96 -12.32
CA ILE A 243 9.71 -9.13 -10.91
C ILE A 243 10.78 -10.22 -10.69
N GLY A 244 10.91 -11.16 -11.62
CA GLY A 244 11.95 -12.19 -11.58
C GLY A 244 11.74 -13.29 -10.54
N LEU A 245 10.53 -13.45 -9.99
CA LEU A 245 10.17 -14.47 -9.01
C LEU A 245 9.21 -15.50 -9.59
N ASP A 246 9.25 -16.70 -9.01
CA ASP A 246 8.29 -17.76 -9.31
C ASP A 246 6.86 -17.34 -8.92
N GLU A 247 5.89 -17.60 -9.79
CA GLU A 247 4.49 -17.27 -9.56
C GLU A 247 3.88 -17.92 -8.31
N SER A 248 4.43 -19.05 -7.90
CA SER A 248 4.01 -19.75 -6.66
C SER A 248 4.38 -19.01 -5.38
N LYS A 249 5.39 -18.12 -5.46
CA LYS A 249 5.91 -17.35 -4.32
C LYS A 249 5.37 -15.92 -4.24
N ILE A 250 4.55 -15.51 -5.19
CA ILE A 250 4.05 -14.13 -5.29
C ILE A 250 2.53 -14.10 -5.38
N LYS A 251 1.95 -13.04 -4.85
CA LYS A 251 0.55 -12.69 -5.04
C LYS A 251 0.43 -11.31 -5.66
N LEU A 252 -0.09 -11.25 -6.87
CA LEU A 252 -0.33 -10.00 -7.58
C LEU A 252 -1.77 -9.57 -7.43
N VAL A 253 -1.95 -8.35 -6.95
CA VAL A 253 -3.24 -7.68 -6.79
C VAL A 253 -3.24 -6.41 -7.64
N GLU A 254 -4.20 -6.28 -8.54
CA GLU A 254 -4.46 -5.05 -9.26
C GLU A 254 -5.49 -4.24 -8.46
N ASN A 255 -5.08 -3.07 -7.96
CA ASN A 255 -5.90 -2.25 -7.06
C ASN A 255 -6.87 -1.35 -7.84
N THR A 256 -6.52 -0.98 -9.07
CA THR A 256 -7.37 -0.15 -9.93
C THR A 256 -8.69 -0.86 -10.23
N ASN A 257 -9.79 -0.17 -10.00
CA ASN A 257 -11.14 -0.73 -10.13
C ASN A 257 -11.43 -1.96 -9.24
N ARG A 258 -10.63 -2.19 -8.19
CA ARG A 258 -10.78 -3.32 -7.26
C ARG A 258 -12.21 -3.44 -6.72
N TYR A 259 -12.83 -2.31 -6.39
CA TYR A 259 -14.19 -2.22 -5.85
C TYR A 259 -15.26 -1.98 -6.92
N SER A 260 -14.97 -2.18 -8.21
CA SER A 260 -15.99 -2.11 -9.25
C SER A 260 -16.96 -3.28 -9.14
N PHE A 261 -18.21 -3.08 -9.56
CA PHE A 261 -19.25 -4.10 -9.51
C PHE A 261 -18.85 -5.42 -10.21
N ILE A 262 -18.16 -5.33 -11.35
CA ILE A 262 -17.69 -6.49 -12.09
C ILE A 262 -16.63 -7.26 -11.29
N ASN A 263 -15.70 -6.55 -10.66
CA ASN A 263 -14.64 -7.18 -9.87
C ASN A 263 -15.17 -7.75 -8.56
N MET A 264 -16.20 -7.13 -7.96
CA MET A 264 -16.90 -7.68 -6.80
C MET A 264 -17.62 -8.99 -7.12
N ILE A 265 -18.27 -9.12 -8.28
CA ILE A 265 -18.84 -10.40 -8.73
C ILE A 265 -17.74 -11.46 -8.95
N LYS A 266 -16.59 -11.10 -9.53
CA LYS A 266 -15.45 -12.00 -9.66
C LYS A 266 -14.90 -12.42 -8.29
N PHE A 267 -14.84 -11.49 -7.34
CA PHE A 267 -14.42 -11.77 -5.97
C PHE A 267 -15.31 -12.84 -5.30
N ILE A 268 -16.64 -12.71 -5.37
CA ILE A 268 -17.57 -13.70 -4.82
C ILE A 268 -17.30 -15.10 -5.38
N LYS A 269 -17.03 -15.21 -6.70
CA LYS A 269 -16.74 -16.48 -7.37
C LYS A 269 -15.40 -17.10 -6.97
N THR A 270 -14.44 -16.31 -6.53
CA THR A 270 -13.07 -16.75 -6.21
C THR A 270 -12.74 -16.68 -4.72
N PHE A 271 -13.73 -16.36 -3.89
CA PHE A 271 -13.57 -16.09 -2.45
C PHE A 271 -12.81 -17.20 -1.71
N ALA A 272 -13.25 -18.45 -1.86
CA ALA A 272 -12.62 -19.58 -1.18
C ALA A 272 -11.15 -19.78 -1.58
N LYS A 273 -10.82 -19.59 -2.86
CA LYS A 273 -9.46 -19.77 -3.38
C LYS A 273 -8.48 -18.71 -2.88
N ARG A 274 -8.96 -17.46 -2.65
CA ARG A 274 -8.12 -16.34 -2.18
C ARG A 274 -7.68 -16.49 -0.73
N TYR A 275 -8.45 -17.17 0.11
CA TYR A 275 -8.19 -17.28 1.55
C TYR A 275 -7.45 -18.54 1.95
N ILE A 276 -7.44 -19.58 1.11
CA ILE A 276 -6.87 -20.89 1.44
C ILE A 276 -5.41 -21.02 1.01
N ASP A 277 -4.97 -20.31 -0.06
CA ASP A 277 -3.63 -20.51 -0.67
C ASP A 277 -2.54 -19.56 -0.16
N ASP A 278 -2.80 -18.69 0.81
CA ASP A 278 -1.90 -17.58 1.17
C ASP A 278 -1.15 -17.80 2.52
N SER A 279 -0.95 -19.02 2.95
CA SER A 279 -0.41 -19.34 4.29
C SER A 279 1.03 -18.85 4.58
N GLU A 280 1.81 -18.53 3.55
CA GLU A 280 3.21 -18.07 3.71
C GLU A 280 3.40 -16.57 3.51
N ILE A 281 2.37 -15.83 3.03
CA ILE A 281 2.46 -14.40 2.74
C ILE A 281 1.85 -13.59 3.87
N TYR A 282 2.68 -12.76 4.51
CA TYR A 282 2.21 -11.81 5.52
C TYR A 282 1.81 -10.49 4.86
N TYR A 283 0.49 -10.21 4.86
CA TYR A 283 -0.04 -8.99 4.25
C TYR A 283 0.04 -7.80 5.20
N PRO A 284 0.46 -6.63 4.70
CA PRO A 284 0.44 -5.40 5.48
C PRO A 284 -0.99 -4.96 5.83
N PHE A 285 -1.12 -4.09 6.85
CA PHE A 285 -2.44 -3.68 7.35
C PHE A 285 -3.30 -3.00 6.28
N TRP A 286 -2.71 -2.27 5.33
CA TRP A 286 -3.45 -1.63 4.24
C TRP A 286 -4.04 -2.63 3.24
N GLU A 287 -3.35 -3.72 2.95
CA GLU A 287 -3.92 -4.80 2.14
C GLU A 287 -4.99 -5.57 2.92
N ASN A 288 -4.77 -5.82 4.21
CA ASN A 288 -5.78 -6.42 5.07
C ASN A 288 -7.04 -5.54 5.16
N SER A 289 -6.89 -4.21 5.19
CA SER A 289 -8.02 -3.26 5.11
C SER A 289 -8.80 -3.43 3.81
N ALA A 290 -8.08 -3.50 2.68
CA ALA A 290 -8.71 -3.69 1.38
C ALA A 290 -9.47 -5.02 1.28
N ARG A 291 -8.91 -6.10 1.82
CA ARG A 291 -9.57 -7.42 1.89
C ARG A 291 -10.82 -7.42 2.77
N VAL A 292 -10.76 -6.74 3.91
CA VAL A 292 -11.95 -6.57 4.77
C VAL A 292 -13.02 -5.72 4.07
N ALA A 293 -12.60 -4.68 3.34
CA ALA A 293 -13.51 -3.86 2.54
C ALA A 293 -14.22 -4.69 1.46
N GLU A 294 -13.46 -5.51 0.71
CA GLU A 294 -14.02 -6.44 -0.29
C GLU A 294 -15.06 -7.40 0.32
N GLY A 295 -14.80 -7.89 1.53
CA GLY A 295 -15.74 -8.81 2.23
C GLY A 295 -16.98 -8.14 2.80
N ARG A 296 -17.01 -6.80 2.90
CA ARG A 296 -18.15 -6.03 3.43
C ARG A 296 -19.03 -5.42 2.33
N LEU A 297 -18.52 -5.27 1.12
CA LEU A 297 -19.23 -4.77 -0.05
C LEU A 297 -19.96 -5.89 -0.80
#